data_4428876451688a39dbde3c4a3771e251
#
_entry.id   4428876451688a39dbde3c4a3771e251
#
_cell.length_a   1.000
_cell.length_b   1.000
_cell.length_c   1.000
_cell.angle_alpha   90.00
_cell.angle_beta   90.00
_cell.angle_gamma   90.00
#
_symmetry.space_group_name_H-M   'P 1'
#
loop_
_entity.id
_entity.type
_entity.pdbx_description
1 polymer ?
#
loop_
_entity_poly.entity_id
_entity_poly.type
_entity_poly.pdbx_seq_one_letter_code
_entity_poly.pdbx_strand_id
1 'polypeptide(L)'
;MSEGIHSKHRERVRKEFLEHGFNDATPNHKLIEMLLFYSIPRKDTNELAHTLINRFGSLSALLEADPKELLKVEGVGENTASLIKLIMPIARTYQNEKGTDNVKFNNMDELCGFLMKKYFGFTKEVFSLISFDSRGKLIGFDILNS
;
A
#
# COMPACT_ATOMS: atom_id res chain seq x y z
N MET A 1 -25.82 23.46 -2.82
CA MET A 1 -25.86 22.80 -4.16
C MET A 1 -24.62 22.01 -4.54
N SER A 2 -23.47 22.19 -3.91
CA SER A 2 -22.25 21.40 -4.20
C SER A 2 -22.25 19.96 -3.66
N GLU A 3 -22.93 19.70 -2.56
CA GLU A 3 -22.96 18.34 -1.94
C GLU A 3 -23.54 17.24 -2.86
N GLY A 4 -24.48 17.57 -3.72
CA GLY A 4 -25.09 16.59 -4.63
C GLY A 4 -24.19 16.17 -5.81
N ILE A 5 -23.28 17.04 -6.25
CA ILE A 5 -22.38 16.76 -7.39
C ILE A 5 -21.26 15.85 -6.94
N HIS A 6 -20.64 16.12 -5.80
CA HIS A 6 -19.55 15.28 -5.25
C HIS A 6 -20.04 13.90 -4.81
N SER A 7 -21.26 13.80 -4.28
CA SER A 7 -21.87 12.52 -3.92
C SER A 7 -22.06 11.63 -5.15
N LYS A 8 -22.60 12.15 -6.25
CA LYS A 8 -22.79 11.42 -7.51
C LYS A 8 -21.45 10.99 -8.16
N HIS A 9 -20.43 11.85 -8.09
CA HIS A 9 -19.10 11.51 -8.60
C HIS A 9 -18.50 10.33 -7.83
N ARG A 10 -18.52 10.37 -6.50
CA ARG A 10 -18.01 9.28 -5.65
C ARG A 10 -18.75 7.97 -5.85
N GLU A 11 -20.06 8.03 -5.99
CA GLU A 11 -20.89 6.85 -6.27
C GLU A 11 -20.52 6.23 -7.60
N ARG A 12 -20.34 7.05 -8.65
CA ARG A 12 -19.91 6.59 -9.97
C ARG A 12 -18.54 5.93 -9.94
N VAL A 13 -17.55 6.56 -9.26
CA VAL A 13 -16.18 6.00 -9.17
C VAL A 13 -16.19 4.67 -8.41
N ARG A 14 -16.94 4.57 -7.30
CA ARG A 14 -17.07 3.30 -6.57
C ARG A 14 -17.74 2.21 -7.39
N LYS A 15 -18.79 2.54 -8.12
CA LYS A 15 -19.49 1.61 -8.99
C LYS A 15 -18.58 1.10 -10.11
N GLU A 16 -17.87 2.00 -10.79
CA GLU A 16 -16.86 1.65 -11.80
C GLU A 16 -15.80 0.70 -11.26
N PHE A 17 -15.30 0.99 -10.05
CA PHE A 17 -14.30 0.15 -9.39
C PHE A 17 -14.85 -1.24 -9.04
N LEU A 18 -16.06 -1.36 -8.53
CA LEU A 18 -16.67 -2.64 -8.17
C LEU A 18 -17.01 -3.49 -9.41
N GLU A 19 -17.35 -2.87 -10.54
CA GLU A 19 -17.69 -3.58 -11.78
C GLU A 19 -16.45 -4.00 -12.57
N HIS A 20 -15.42 -3.19 -12.62
CA HIS A 20 -14.27 -3.37 -13.53
C HIS A 20 -12.91 -3.44 -12.81
N GLY A 21 -12.84 -3.07 -11.54
CA GLY A 21 -11.58 -2.88 -10.82
C GLY A 21 -10.78 -1.68 -11.33
N PHE A 22 -9.60 -1.51 -10.77
CA PHE A 22 -8.56 -0.64 -11.32
C PHE A 22 -7.45 -1.52 -11.92
N ASN A 23 -6.81 -1.05 -12.96
CA ASN A 23 -5.75 -1.74 -13.68
C ASN A 23 -4.48 -0.87 -13.77
N ASP A 24 -3.43 -1.40 -14.38
CA ASP A 24 -2.13 -0.72 -14.48
C ASP A 24 -2.19 0.61 -15.26
N ALA A 25 -3.22 0.84 -16.07
CA ALA A 25 -3.45 2.10 -16.78
C ALA A 25 -4.21 3.13 -15.92
N THR A 26 -4.71 2.76 -14.75
CA THR A 26 -5.43 3.67 -13.86
C THR A 26 -4.45 4.67 -13.27
N PRO A 27 -4.67 6.00 -13.43
CA PRO A 27 -3.78 7.01 -12.90
C PRO A 27 -3.68 6.93 -11.36
N ASN A 28 -2.48 7.10 -10.81
CA ASN A 28 -2.22 7.01 -9.38
C ASN A 28 -3.10 7.95 -8.54
N HIS A 29 -3.37 9.17 -9.03
CA HIS A 29 -4.26 10.09 -8.32
C HIS A 29 -5.68 9.55 -8.17
N LYS A 30 -6.19 8.76 -9.13
CA LYS A 30 -7.53 8.15 -9.06
C LYS A 30 -7.61 7.08 -7.97
N LEU A 31 -6.52 6.31 -7.77
CA LEU A 31 -6.41 5.36 -6.66
C LEU A 31 -6.47 6.08 -5.31
N ILE A 32 -5.69 7.15 -5.17
CA ILE A 32 -5.65 7.96 -3.94
C ILE A 32 -6.96 8.70 -3.72
N GLU A 33 -7.55 9.29 -4.77
CA GLU A 33 -8.86 9.95 -4.67
C GLU A 33 -9.92 9.03 -4.08
N MET A 34 -10.03 7.80 -4.62
CA MET A 34 -10.99 6.82 -4.11
C MET A 34 -10.70 6.43 -2.65
N LEU A 35 -9.43 6.26 -2.28
CA LEU A 35 -9.04 6.02 -0.90
C LEU A 35 -9.48 7.16 0.03
N LEU A 36 -9.27 8.40 -0.39
CA LEU A 36 -9.64 9.59 0.37
C LEU A 36 -11.16 9.73 0.57
N PHE A 37 -12.00 9.12 -0.26
CA PHE A 37 -13.46 9.11 -0.05
C PHE A 37 -13.85 8.59 1.33
N TYR A 38 -13.07 7.66 1.88
CA TYR A 38 -13.37 7.01 3.16
C TYR A 38 -12.85 7.78 4.38
N SER A 39 -11.83 8.61 4.21
CA SER A 39 -11.31 9.46 5.29
C SER A 39 -11.85 10.89 5.27
N ILE A 40 -12.34 11.37 4.12
CA ILE A 40 -12.82 12.73 3.91
C ILE A 40 -14.22 12.68 3.26
N PRO A 41 -15.30 12.51 4.03
CA PRO A 41 -16.61 12.14 3.48
C PRO A 41 -17.33 13.24 2.70
N ARG A 42 -17.01 14.53 2.90
CA ARG A 42 -17.84 15.66 2.41
C ARG A 42 -17.12 16.66 1.51
N LYS A 43 -15.83 16.51 1.26
CA LYS A 43 -15.04 17.45 0.44
C LYS A 43 -14.66 16.82 -0.89
N ASP A 44 -14.36 17.64 -1.88
CA ASP A 44 -13.68 17.17 -3.08
C ASP A 44 -12.27 16.66 -2.72
N THR A 45 -11.98 15.45 -3.12
CA THR A 45 -10.70 14.78 -2.81
C THR A 45 -9.81 14.64 -4.04
N ASN A 46 -10.28 15.05 -5.21
CA ASN A 46 -9.51 14.97 -6.45
C ASN A 46 -8.27 15.87 -6.40
N GLU A 47 -8.47 17.14 -6.02
CA GLU A 47 -7.37 18.11 -5.89
C GLU A 47 -6.34 17.66 -4.83
N LEU A 48 -6.81 17.16 -3.69
CA LEU A 48 -5.92 16.65 -2.65
C LEU A 48 -5.15 15.42 -3.12
N ALA A 49 -5.78 14.53 -3.89
CA ALA A 49 -5.10 13.36 -4.46
C ALA A 49 -3.96 13.77 -5.41
N HIS A 50 -4.21 14.76 -6.27
CA HIS A 50 -3.17 15.33 -7.13
C HIS A 50 -2.04 15.98 -6.31
N THR A 51 -2.39 16.76 -5.30
CA THR A 51 -1.43 17.41 -4.40
C THR A 51 -0.52 16.40 -3.72
N LEU A 52 -1.07 15.30 -3.20
CA LEU A 52 -0.32 14.23 -2.56
C LEU A 52 0.66 13.56 -3.54
N ILE A 53 0.18 13.13 -4.71
CA ILE A 53 1.04 12.51 -5.72
C ILE A 53 2.16 13.45 -6.17
N ASN A 54 1.85 14.73 -6.42
CA ASN A 54 2.84 15.71 -6.85
C ASN A 54 3.88 16.01 -5.76
N ARG A 55 3.45 16.12 -4.50
CA ARG A 55 4.36 16.41 -3.38
C ARG A 55 5.35 15.29 -3.12
N PHE A 56 4.90 14.05 -3.16
CA PHE A 56 5.74 12.89 -2.88
C PHE A 56 6.39 12.28 -4.13
N GLY A 57 5.98 12.69 -5.32
CA GLY A 57 6.56 12.31 -6.60
C GLY A 57 6.06 11.00 -7.19
N SER A 58 5.61 10.04 -6.37
CA SER A 58 5.06 8.77 -6.82
C SER A 58 4.09 8.18 -5.79
N LEU A 59 3.31 7.19 -6.21
CA LEU A 59 2.44 6.44 -5.30
C LEU A 59 3.26 5.67 -4.23
N SER A 60 4.36 5.04 -4.61
CA SER A 60 5.23 4.33 -3.67
C SER A 60 5.81 5.27 -2.63
N ALA A 61 6.38 6.41 -3.04
CA ALA A 61 6.93 7.40 -2.13
C ALA A 61 5.86 7.98 -1.18
N LEU A 62 4.62 8.17 -1.65
CA LEU A 62 3.50 8.59 -0.81
C LEU A 62 3.17 7.54 0.25
N LEU A 63 3.06 6.26 -0.13
CA LEU A 63 2.72 5.17 0.80
C LEU A 63 3.84 4.90 1.82
N GLU A 64 5.10 5.14 1.44
CA GLU A 64 6.29 4.99 2.28
C GLU A 64 6.60 6.22 3.14
N ALA A 65 6.01 7.37 2.84
CA ALA A 65 6.28 8.64 3.52
C ALA A 65 6.11 8.57 5.05
N ASP A 66 6.93 9.35 5.77
CA ASP A 66 6.78 9.50 7.22
C ASP A 66 5.39 10.08 7.55
N PRO A 67 4.67 9.54 8.53
CA PRO A 67 3.38 10.09 8.96
C PRO A 67 3.40 11.59 9.26
N LYS A 68 4.52 12.09 9.81
CA LYS A 68 4.69 13.52 10.11
C LYS A 68 4.72 14.37 8.84
N GLU A 69 5.27 13.84 7.75
CA GLU A 69 5.29 14.54 6.45
C GLU A 69 3.90 14.53 5.79
N LEU A 70 3.13 13.46 5.94
CA LEU A 70 1.75 13.40 5.50
C LEU A 70 0.89 14.44 6.21
N LEU A 71 1.03 14.58 7.52
CA LEU A 71 0.29 15.54 8.35
C LEU A 71 0.61 17.01 8.04
N LYS A 72 1.73 17.30 7.37
CA LYS A 72 2.07 18.67 6.90
C LYS A 72 1.31 19.08 5.63
N VAL A 73 0.63 18.14 4.98
CA VAL A 73 -0.18 18.44 3.78
C VAL A 73 -1.53 19.01 4.22
N GLU A 74 -1.86 20.18 3.72
CA GLU A 74 -3.17 20.79 3.99
C GLU A 74 -4.30 19.84 3.53
N GLY A 75 -5.28 19.62 4.40
CA GLY A 75 -6.38 18.68 4.15
C GLY A 75 -6.12 17.24 4.59
N VAL A 76 -4.91 16.90 5.01
CA VAL A 76 -4.57 15.58 5.56
C VAL A 76 -4.60 15.62 7.08
N GLY A 77 -5.61 14.99 7.67
CA GLY A 77 -5.68 14.77 9.13
C GLY A 77 -5.18 13.38 9.52
N GLU A 78 -5.20 13.08 10.82
CA GLU A 78 -4.76 11.79 11.38
C GLU A 78 -5.47 10.59 10.75
N ASN A 79 -6.78 10.68 10.52
CA ASN A 79 -7.54 9.60 9.89
C ASN A 79 -7.05 9.32 8.46
N THR A 80 -6.76 10.37 7.70
CA THR A 80 -6.25 10.24 6.33
C THR A 80 -4.83 9.67 6.31
N ALA A 81 -3.95 10.18 7.17
CA ALA A 81 -2.58 9.68 7.31
C ALA A 81 -2.58 8.20 7.73
N SER A 82 -3.40 7.82 8.71
CA SER A 82 -3.55 6.43 9.18
C SER A 82 -4.04 5.50 8.06
N LEU A 83 -5.04 5.93 7.28
CA LEU A 83 -5.58 5.16 6.17
C LEU A 83 -4.51 4.92 5.08
N ILE A 84 -3.76 5.95 4.71
CA ILE A 84 -2.65 5.82 3.75
C ILE A 84 -1.59 4.85 4.28
N LYS A 85 -1.20 4.97 5.54
CA LYS A 85 -0.16 4.12 6.15
C LYS A 85 -0.60 2.68 6.36
N LEU A 86 -1.90 2.41 6.43
CA LEU A 86 -2.46 1.06 6.62
C LEU A 86 -2.32 0.19 5.36
N ILE A 87 -2.22 0.78 4.17
CA ILE A 87 -2.17 0.04 2.90
C ILE A 87 -0.97 -0.90 2.86
N MET A 88 0.23 -0.42 3.21
CA MET A 88 1.45 -1.22 3.12
C MET A 88 1.46 -2.42 4.09
N PRO A 89 1.08 -2.29 5.37
CA PRO A 89 0.89 -3.42 6.26
C PRO A 89 -0.09 -4.48 5.73
N ILE A 90 -1.24 -4.06 5.17
CA ILE A 90 -2.22 -4.98 4.58
C ILE A 90 -1.63 -5.71 3.37
N ALA A 91 -1.01 -4.98 2.45
CA ALA A 91 -0.40 -5.57 1.26
C ALA A 91 0.70 -6.59 1.63
N ARG A 92 1.53 -6.28 2.63
CA ARG A 92 2.56 -7.17 3.14
C ARG A 92 1.96 -8.43 3.77
N THR A 93 0.96 -8.28 4.63
CA THR A 93 0.27 -9.43 5.25
C THR A 93 -0.31 -10.34 4.17
N TYR A 94 -1.01 -9.77 3.20
CA TYR A 94 -1.56 -10.51 2.07
C TYR A 94 -0.50 -11.30 1.29
N GLN A 95 0.65 -10.68 0.99
CA GLN A 95 1.75 -11.36 0.31
C GLN A 95 2.37 -12.47 1.15
N ASN A 96 2.50 -12.24 2.46
CA ASN A 96 3.03 -13.23 3.39
C ASN A 96 2.11 -14.46 3.49
N GLU A 97 0.82 -14.27 3.58
CA GLU A 97 -0.15 -15.37 3.63
C GLU A 97 -0.14 -16.21 2.34
N LYS A 98 0.04 -15.57 1.18
CA LYS A 98 0.13 -16.29 -0.11
C LYS A 98 1.46 -17.01 -0.35
N GLY A 99 2.54 -16.64 0.35
CA GLY A 99 3.89 -17.08 0.06
C GLY A 99 4.46 -18.16 0.98
N THR A 100 3.69 -18.74 1.91
CA THR A 100 4.22 -19.57 3.01
C THR A 100 4.18 -21.07 2.81
N ASP A 101 3.51 -21.60 1.78
CA ASP A 101 3.36 -23.05 1.64
C ASP A 101 4.51 -23.71 0.87
N ASN A 102 5.32 -24.51 1.58
CA ASN A 102 6.28 -25.49 1.04
C ASN A 102 7.35 -24.95 0.07
N VAL A 103 7.94 -23.80 0.37
CA VAL A 103 8.98 -23.22 -0.50
C VAL A 103 10.31 -23.96 -0.32
N LYS A 104 10.81 -24.53 -1.41
CA LYS A 104 12.17 -25.05 -1.53
C LYS A 104 12.93 -24.18 -2.53
N PHE A 105 14.12 -23.77 -2.17
CA PHE A 105 14.98 -22.98 -3.05
C PHE A 105 16.04 -23.88 -3.69
N ASN A 106 16.14 -23.85 -5.01
CA ASN A 106 17.11 -24.61 -5.77
C ASN A 106 18.38 -23.79 -6.08
N ASN A 107 18.28 -22.48 -5.96
CA ASN A 107 19.39 -21.55 -6.21
C ASN A 107 19.19 -20.24 -5.44
N MET A 108 20.22 -19.40 -5.48
CA MET A 108 20.24 -18.11 -4.78
C MET A 108 19.21 -17.11 -5.36
N ASP A 109 18.95 -17.16 -6.66
CA ASP A 109 18.00 -16.21 -7.30
C ASP A 109 16.58 -16.45 -6.84
N GLU A 110 16.17 -17.71 -6.68
CA GLU A 110 14.85 -18.05 -6.09
C GLU A 110 14.73 -17.56 -4.64
N LEU A 111 15.79 -17.73 -3.85
CA LEU A 111 15.84 -17.22 -2.48
C LEU A 111 15.76 -15.68 -2.46
N CYS A 112 16.53 -14.99 -3.29
CA CYS A 112 16.49 -13.53 -3.40
C CYS A 112 15.09 -13.04 -3.81
N GLY A 113 14.46 -13.67 -4.78
CA GLY A 113 13.09 -13.34 -5.21
C GLY A 113 12.06 -13.51 -4.09
N PHE A 114 12.20 -14.55 -3.27
CA PHE A 114 11.39 -14.76 -2.08
C PHE A 114 11.61 -13.66 -1.04
N LEU A 115 12.87 -13.34 -0.75
CA LEU A 115 13.24 -12.32 0.23
C LEU A 115 12.75 -10.94 -0.16
N MET A 116 12.85 -10.57 -1.44
CA MET A 116 12.33 -9.30 -1.94
C MET A 116 10.82 -9.14 -1.66
N LYS A 117 10.04 -10.22 -1.80
CA LYS A 117 8.62 -10.22 -1.45
C LYS A 117 8.39 -10.09 0.05
N LYS A 118 9.20 -10.76 0.87
CA LYS A 118 9.11 -10.71 2.34
C LYS A 118 9.48 -9.35 2.92
N TYR A 119 10.42 -8.66 2.29
CA TYR A 119 10.83 -7.31 2.69
C TYR A 119 10.01 -6.20 2.06
N PHE A 120 9.05 -6.54 1.22
CA PHE A 120 8.15 -5.54 0.62
C PHE A 120 7.47 -4.67 1.68
N GLY A 121 7.53 -3.35 1.51
CA GLY A 121 6.90 -2.37 2.42
C GLY A 121 7.68 -2.03 3.68
N PHE A 122 8.90 -2.57 3.88
CA PHE A 122 9.80 -2.06 4.90
C PHE A 122 10.58 -0.86 4.35
N THR A 123 10.60 0.22 5.11
CA THR A 123 11.32 1.47 4.78
C THR A 123 12.57 1.67 5.63
N LYS A 124 12.80 0.77 6.59
CA LYS A 124 13.95 0.74 7.49
C LYS A 124 14.69 -0.59 7.37
N GLU A 125 15.95 -0.60 7.77
CA GLU A 125 16.71 -1.83 7.88
C GLU A 125 16.06 -2.78 8.89
N VAL A 126 15.95 -4.04 8.51
CA VAL A 126 15.41 -5.10 9.36
C VAL A 126 16.37 -6.28 9.38
N PHE A 127 16.48 -6.93 10.52
CA PHE A 127 17.18 -8.21 10.66
C PHE A 127 16.18 -9.34 10.64
N SER A 128 16.47 -10.38 9.90
CA SER A 128 15.63 -11.58 9.87
C SER A 128 16.46 -12.86 10.00
N LEU A 129 15.84 -13.86 10.60
CA LEU A 129 16.36 -15.20 10.68
C LEU A 129 15.61 -16.09 9.68
N ILE A 130 16.35 -16.78 8.83
CA ILE A 130 15.80 -17.72 7.86
C ILE A 130 16.32 -19.10 8.20
N SER A 131 15.42 -20.04 8.45
CA SER A 131 15.77 -21.40 8.83
C SER A 131 15.41 -22.39 7.73
N PHE A 132 16.31 -23.30 7.42
CA PHE A 132 16.14 -24.35 6.41
C PHE A 132 16.34 -25.74 7.02
N ASP A 133 15.65 -26.72 6.46
CA ASP A 133 15.97 -28.13 6.74
C ASP A 133 17.22 -28.58 5.97
N SER A 134 17.70 -29.78 6.24
CA SER A 134 18.90 -30.37 5.59
C SER A 134 18.74 -30.57 4.08
N ARG A 135 17.51 -30.41 3.55
CA ARG A 135 17.19 -30.55 2.11
C ARG A 135 16.93 -29.20 1.44
N GLY A 136 17.18 -28.07 2.14
CA GLY A 136 16.99 -26.72 1.62
C GLY A 136 15.52 -26.26 1.58
N LYS A 137 14.63 -26.92 2.29
CA LYS A 137 13.24 -26.48 2.45
C LYS A 137 13.17 -25.43 3.55
N LEU A 138 12.43 -24.35 3.32
CA LEU A 138 12.19 -23.31 4.30
C LEU A 138 11.41 -23.88 5.50
N ILE A 139 11.95 -23.71 6.71
CA ILE A 139 11.31 -24.10 7.97
C ILE A 139 10.71 -22.89 8.67
N GLY A 140 11.40 -21.74 8.62
CA GLY A 140 10.99 -20.53 9.31
C GLY A 140 11.58 -19.26 8.71
N PHE A 141 10.85 -18.17 8.88
CA PHE A 141 11.28 -16.82 8.53
C PHE A 141 10.78 -15.86 9.63
N ASP A 142 11.70 -15.38 10.45
CA ASP A 142 11.40 -14.51 11.58
C ASP A 142 12.07 -13.16 11.42
N ILE A 143 11.33 -12.08 11.60
CA ILE A 143 11.87 -10.72 11.66
C ILE A 143 12.24 -10.43 13.11
N LEU A 144 13.53 -10.23 13.38
CA LEU A 144 14.07 -10.07 14.74
C LEU A 144 14.01 -8.64 15.23
N ASN A 145 13.98 -7.65 14.32
CA ASN A 145 13.94 -6.24 14.65
C ASN A 145 13.34 -5.42 13.49
N SER A 146 12.54 -4.42 13.83
CA SER A 146 11.94 -3.48 12.90
C SER A 146 12.06 -2.05 13.42
#